data_1690aa253dd2fc53636fc9387a09e2b0
#
_entry.id   1690aa253dd2fc53636fc9387a09e2b0
#
_cell.length_a   1.000
_cell.length_b   1.000
_cell.length_c   1.000
_cell.angle_alpha   90.00
_cell.angle_beta   90.00
_cell.angle_gamma   90.00
#
_symmetry.space_group_name_H-M   'P 1'
#
loop_
_entity.id
_entity.type
_entity.pdbx_description
1 polymer ?
#
loop_
_entity_poly.entity_id
_entity_poly.type
_entity_poly.pdbx_seq_one_letter_code
_entity_poly.pdbx_strand_id
1 'polypeptide(L)'
;AMIGWYGTAMLCYVTPKEHLGLPDKHDVREGIITYKIAAHAADIAKGHPGARYRDDMISKARFEFRWEDQFNLSLDPERALAFHDETLPKDSAKVAHFCSMCGPKFCSMKISQDVRDYAAAEQGMREKSEEFRAKGGDIYIQVRED
;
A
#
# COMPACT_ATOMS: atom_id res chain seq x y z
N ALA A 1 -14.60 -16.20 9.20
CA ALA A 1 -15.17 -14.89 8.84
C ALA A 1 -16.68 -14.86 9.03
N MET A 2 -17.46 -15.76 8.40
CA MET A 2 -18.93 -15.74 8.49
C MET A 2 -19.45 -15.86 9.93
N ILE A 3 -18.90 -16.75 10.73
CA ILE A 3 -19.29 -16.90 12.16
C ILE A 3 -19.03 -15.58 12.92
N GLY A 4 -17.89 -14.96 12.68
CA GLY A 4 -17.56 -13.66 13.25
C GLY A 4 -18.52 -12.55 12.82
N TRP A 5 -18.94 -12.56 11.55
CA TRP A 5 -19.91 -11.60 11.02
C TRP A 5 -21.28 -11.70 11.70
N TYR A 6 -21.78 -12.94 11.88
CA TYR A 6 -23.12 -13.17 12.40
C TYR A 6 -23.25 -13.14 13.93
N GLY A 7 -22.25 -12.72 14.67
CA GLY A 7 -22.44 -12.41 16.07
C GLY A 7 -21.41 -12.90 17.06
N THR A 8 -20.35 -13.58 16.60
CA THR A 8 -19.25 -13.96 17.50
C THR A 8 -18.40 -12.74 17.81
N ALA A 9 -18.15 -12.47 19.10
CA ALA A 9 -17.33 -11.37 19.55
C ALA A 9 -15.82 -11.68 19.52
N MET A 10 -15.46 -12.96 19.55
CA MET A 10 -14.06 -13.40 19.57
C MET A 10 -13.90 -14.69 18.77
N LEU A 11 -12.80 -14.79 18.03
CA LEU A 11 -12.40 -15.99 17.31
C LEU A 11 -11.12 -16.55 17.94
N CYS A 12 -11.11 -17.86 18.22
CA CYS A 12 -9.91 -18.59 18.58
C CYS A 12 -9.33 -19.28 17.35
N TYR A 13 -8.00 -19.29 17.18
CA TYR A 13 -7.36 -19.91 16.05
C TYR A 13 -7.43 -21.45 16.10
N VAL A 14 -7.41 -22.06 14.93
CA VAL A 14 -7.17 -23.49 14.71
C VAL A 14 -5.91 -23.62 13.86
N THR A 15 -5.11 -24.64 14.12
CA THR A 15 -3.93 -24.91 13.29
C THR A 15 -4.26 -25.86 12.14
N PRO A 16 -3.43 -25.91 11.09
CA PRO A 16 -3.62 -26.84 9.97
C PRO A 16 -3.62 -28.32 10.37
N LYS A 17 -3.18 -28.65 11.57
CA LYS A 17 -3.14 -30.05 12.08
C LYS A 17 -4.49 -30.61 12.53
N GLU A 18 -5.50 -29.77 12.72
CA GLU A 18 -6.87 -30.21 13.05
C GLU A 18 -6.95 -31.28 14.15
N HIS A 19 -6.19 -31.11 15.24
CA HIS A 19 -6.02 -32.07 16.34
C HIS A 19 -5.24 -33.36 16.02
N LEU A 20 -4.61 -33.48 14.84
CA LEU A 20 -3.82 -34.64 14.45
C LEU A 20 -2.35 -34.53 14.89
N GLY A 21 -2.08 -33.95 16.02
CA GLY A 21 -0.75 -33.79 16.61
C GLY A 21 -0.57 -32.45 17.30
N LEU A 22 0.54 -32.29 18.01
CA LEU A 22 0.88 -31.01 18.63
C LEU A 22 1.36 -30.03 17.56
N PRO A 23 0.81 -28.81 17.51
CA PRO A 23 1.26 -27.78 16.60
C PRO A 23 2.66 -27.29 16.99
N ASP A 24 3.48 -27.05 16.00
CA ASP A 24 4.73 -26.33 16.16
C ASP A 24 4.55 -24.80 16.03
N LYS A 25 5.64 -24.06 16.16
CA LYS A 25 5.60 -22.58 16.08
C LYS A 25 5.06 -22.08 14.73
N HIS A 26 5.34 -22.77 13.64
CA HIS A 26 4.87 -22.39 12.30
C HIS A 26 3.36 -22.63 12.15
N ASP A 27 2.89 -23.78 12.63
CA ASP A 27 1.44 -24.10 12.63
C ASP A 27 0.65 -23.06 13.42
N VAL A 28 1.17 -22.69 14.61
CA VAL A 28 0.52 -21.67 15.45
C VAL A 28 0.50 -20.32 14.76
N ARG A 29 1.62 -19.90 14.15
CA ARG A 29 1.70 -18.63 13.41
C ARG A 29 0.71 -18.61 12.24
N GLU A 30 0.67 -19.67 11.44
CA GLU A 30 -0.26 -19.79 10.32
C GLU A 30 -1.73 -19.72 10.78
N GLY A 31 -2.08 -20.42 11.85
CA GLY A 31 -3.39 -20.37 12.45
C GLY A 31 -3.78 -18.97 12.91
N ILE A 32 -2.90 -18.29 13.63
CA ILE A 32 -3.14 -16.92 14.12
C ILE A 32 -3.34 -15.94 12.96
N ILE A 33 -2.48 -15.97 11.95
CA ILE A 33 -2.57 -15.06 10.79
C ILE A 33 -3.87 -15.31 10.02
N THR A 34 -4.22 -16.56 9.77
CA THR A 34 -5.47 -16.94 9.11
C THR A 34 -6.69 -16.39 9.87
N TYR A 35 -6.72 -16.54 11.20
CA TYR A 35 -7.81 -16.02 12.01
C TYR A 35 -7.82 -14.50 12.16
N LYS A 36 -6.66 -13.83 12.09
CA LYS A 36 -6.62 -12.38 11.97
C LYS A 36 -7.29 -11.89 10.68
N ILE A 37 -7.06 -12.59 9.56
CA ILE A 37 -7.75 -12.30 8.29
C ILE A 37 -9.26 -12.49 8.45
N ALA A 38 -9.69 -13.61 9.04
CA ALA A 38 -11.10 -13.90 9.25
C ALA A 38 -11.81 -12.89 10.16
N ALA A 39 -11.14 -12.49 11.25
CA ALA A 39 -11.67 -11.49 12.18
C ALA A 39 -11.76 -10.11 11.51
N HIS A 40 -10.74 -9.70 10.79
CA HIS A 40 -10.72 -8.44 10.06
C HIS A 40 -11.85 -8.37 9.02
N ALA A 41 -12.04 -9.42 8.23
CA ALA A 41 -13.14 -9.50 7.27
C ALA A 41 -14.51 -9.42 7.95
N ALA A 42 -14.65 -10.04 9.13
CA ALA A 42 -15.88 -9.98 9.92
C ALA A 42 -16.15 -8.56 10.47
N ASP A 43 -15.12 -7.86 10.93
CA ASP A 43 -15.23 -6.48 11.43
C ASP A 43 -15.66 -5.50 10.32
N ILE A 44 -15.09 -5.65 9.12
CA ILE A 44 -15.52 -4.89 7.94
C ILE A 44 -17.01 -5.18 7.64
N ALA A 45 -17.38 -6.44 7.60
CA ALA A 45 -18.74 -6.85 7.26
C ALA A 45 -19.78 -6.37 8.29
N LYS A 46 -19.41 -6.28 9.57
CA LYS A 46 -20.24 -5.69 10.64
C LYS A 46 -20.29 -4.16 10.61
N GLY A 47 -19.47 -3.51 9.81
CA GLY A 47 -19.35 -2.06 9.81
C GLY A 47 -18.68 -1.49 11.07
N HIS A 48 -17.77 -2.26 11.70
CA HIS A 48 -17.09 -1.83 12.91
C HIS A 48 -16.31 -0.53 12.67
N PRO A 49 -16.45 0.50 13.52
CA PRO A 49 -15.74 1.76 13.36
C PRO A 49 -14.22 1.55 13.28
N GLY A 50 -13.59 2.13 12.27
CA GLY A 50 -12.15 2.03 12.06
C GLY A 50 -11.64 0.72 11.46
N ALA A 51 -12.49 -0.27 11.18
CA ALA A 51 -12.06 -1.55 10.59
C ALA A 51 -11.27 -1.39 9.28
N ARG A 52 -11.64 -0.42 8.45
CA ARG A 52 -10.99 -0.14 7.16
C ARG A 52 -9.72 0.70 7.25
N TYR A 53 -9.44 1.29 8.40
CA TYR A 53 -8.32 2.24 8.53
C TYR A 53 -6.99 1.63 8.07
N ARG A 54 -6.70 0.42 8.52
CA ARG A 54 -5.47 -0.29 8.13
C ARG A 54 -5.43 -0.57 6.62
N ASP A 55 -6.54 -0.96 6.02
CA ASP A 55 -6.63 -1.27 4.60
C ASP A 55 -6.41 -0.03 3.73
N ASP A 56 -6.97 1.09 4.16
CA ASP A 56 -6.77 2.37 3.49
C ASP A 56 -5.31 2.82 3.59
N MET A 57 -4.67 2.64 4.76
CA MET A 57 -3.26 2.97 4.96
C MET A 57 -2.30 2.08 4.18
N ILE A 58 -2.53 0.76 4.15
CA ILE A 58 -1.70 -0.17 3.37
C ILE A 58 -1.87 0.05 1.87
N SER A 59 -3.09 0.36 1.42
CA SER A 59 -3.36 0.72 0.04
C SER A 59 -2.63 1.99 -0.36
N LYS A 60 -2.66 3.02 0.47
CA LYS A 60 -1.91 4.26 0.27
C LYS A 60 -0.41 4.02 0.20
N ALA A 61 0.15 3.28 1.16
CA ALA A 61 1.57 2.92 1.17
C ALA A 61 1.98 2.20 -0.13
N ARG A 62 1.15 1.27 -0.59
CA ARG A 62 1.37 0.53 -1.83
C ARG A 62 1.35 1.43 -3.07
N PHE A 63 0.40 2.34 -3.18
CA PHE A 63 0.31 3.28 -4.30
C PHE A 63 1.47 4.27 -4.35
N GLU A 64 2.03 4.61 -3.19
CA GLU A 64 3.17 5.51 -3.04
C GLU A 64 4.53 4.78 -3.07
N PHE A 65 4.52 3.45 -3.28
CA PHE A 65 5.71 2.59 -3.25
C PHE A 65 6.52 2.67 -1.95
N ARG A 66 5.85 2.92 -0.82
CA ARG A 66 6.43 2.93 0.52
C ARG A 66 6.44 1.52 1.10
N TRP A 67 7.41 0.72 0.69
CA TRP A 67 7.45 -0.72 0.97
C TRP A 67 7.55 -1.04 2.46
N GLU A 68 8.39 -0.35 3.21
CA GLU A 68 8.51 -0.56 4.66
C GLU A 68 7.18 -0.34 5.39
N ASP A 69 6.45 0.71 5.03
CA ASP A 69 5.13 0.97 5.59
C ASP A 69 4.14 -0.13 5.21
N GLN A 70 4.20 -0.63 3.96
CA GLN A 70 3.36 -1.73 3.52
C GLN A 70 3.67 -3.01 4.32
N PHE A 71 4.94 -3.33 4.57
CA PHE A 71 5.31 -4.49 5.38
C PHE A 71 4.81 -4.35 6.81
N ASN A 72 5.06 -3.21 7.45
CA ASN A 72 4.65 -2.94 8.83
C ASN A 72 3.13 -2.95 9.02
N LEU A 73 2.36 -2.55 8.01
CA LEU A 73 0.90 -2.58 8.01
C LEU A 73 0.32 -3.95 7.65
N SER A 74 1.12 -4.88 7.15
CA SER A 74 0.63 -6.22 6.77
C SER A 74 0.28 -7.07 7.99
N LEU A 75 -0.48 -8.13 7.78
CA LEU A 75 -0.87 -9.06 8.87
C LEU A 75 0.30 -9.91 9.38
N ASP A 76 1.29 -10.13 8.51
CA ASP A 76 2.54 -10.84 8.80
C ASP A 76 3.71 -10.08 8.16
N PRO A 77 4.28 -9.09 8.86
CA PRO A 77 5.34 -8.22 8.31
C PRO A 77 6.59 -8.98 7.85
N GLU A 78 7.03 -9.97 8.62
CA GLU A 78 8.22 -10.77 8.27
C GLU A 78 8.01 -11.56 6.98
N ARG A 79 6.83 -12.16 6.82
CA ARG A 79 6.48 -12.92 5.61
C ARG A 79 6.30 -12.00 4.40
N ALA A 80 5.72 -10.82 4.61
CA ALA A 80 5.57 -9.81 3.56
C ALA A 80 6.94 -9.35 3.02
N LEU A 81 7.89 -9.07 3.90
CA LEU A 81 9.27 -8.75 3.55
C LEU A 81 9.94 -9.91 2.81
N ALA A 82 9.82 -11.14 3.32
CA ALA A 82 10.41 -12.32 2.70
C ALA A 82 9.91 -12.54 1.26
N PHE A 83 8.61 -12.41 1.02
CA PHE A 83 8.04 -12.53 -0.32
C PHE A 83 8.52 -11.43 -1.27
N HIS A 84 8.64 -10.20 -0.77
CA HIS A 84 9.17 -9.10 -1.57
C HIS A 84 10.63 -9.35 -1.95
N ASP A 85 11.46 -9.79 -1.00
CA ASP A 85 12.88 -10.03 -1.19
C ASP A 85 13.17 -11.24 -2.08
N GLU A 86 12.33 -12.27 -2.02
CA GLU A 86 12.44 -13.47 -2.87
C GLU A 86 12.35 -13.12 -4.37
N THR A 87 11.45 -12.20 -4.71
CA THR A 87 11.22 -11.79 -6.09
C THR A 87 12.13 -10.66 -6.58
N LEU A 88 12.77 -9.94 -5.65
CA LEU A 88 13.66 -8.81 -5.94
C LEU A 88 15.04 -9.03 -5.29
N PRO A 89 15.87 -9.91 -5.84
CA PRO A 89 17.14 -10.31 -5.21
C PRO A 89 18.21 -9.22 -5.18
N LYS A 90 18.06 -8.14 -5.97
CA LYS A 90 18.99 -7.01 -5.97
C LYS A 90 18.52 -5.93 -5.01
N ASP A 91 19.38 -5.47 -4.11
CA ASP A 91 19.03 -4.44 -3.12
C ASP A 91 18.50 -3.15 -3.73
N SER A 92 19.06 -2.73 -4.87
CA SER A 92 18.55 -1.57 -5.61
C SER A 92 17.12 -1.74 -6.15
N ALA A 93 16.68 -2.97 -6.36
CA ALA A 93 15.32 -3.27 -6.82
C ALA A 93 14.31 -3.29 -5.67
N LYS A 94 14.75 -3.57 -4.44
CA LYS A 94 13.89 -3.65 -3.25
C LYS A 94 13.26 -2.32 -2.84
N VAL A 95 13.90 -1.21 -3.19
CA VAL A 95 13.42 0.17 -2.94
C VAL A 95 12.88 0.84 -4.19
N ALA A 96 12.74 0.11 -5.29
CA ALA A 96 12.33 0.67 -6.57
C ALA A 96 10.83 0.98 -6.63
N HIS A 97 10.47 1.91 -7.50
CA HIS A 97 9.09 2.35 -7.74
C HIS A 97 8.33 1.37 -8.66
N PHE A 98 8.32 0.11 -8.30
CA PHE A 98 7.48 -0.93 -8.90
C PHE A 98 7.27 -2.05 -7.87
N CYS A 99 6.20 -2.83 -7.99
CA CYS A 99 5.96 -3.92 -7.06
C CYS A 99 6.62 -5.22 -7.52
N SER A 100 6.99 -6.08 -6.56
CA SER A 100 7.61 -7.38 -6.79
C SER A 100 6.75 -8.33 -7.65
N MET A 101 5.44 -8.14 -7.67
CA MET A 101 4.51 -8.96 -8.45
C MET A 101 4.63 -8.72 -9.96
N CYS A 102 4.69 -7.46 -10.40
CA CYS A 102 4.71 -7.09 -11.82
C CYS A 102 6.13 -6.89 -12.37
N GLY A 103 7.09 -6.61 -11.50
CA GLY A 103 8.49 -6.37 -11.85
C GLY A 103 8.75 -5.04 -12.57
N PRO A 104 10.00 -4.84 -13.04
CA PRO A 104 10.45 -3.53 -13.52
C PRO A 104 9.92 -3.15 -14.90
N LYS A 105 9.44 -4.12 -15.69
CA LYS A 105 9.04 -3.88 -17.08
C LYS A 105 7.60 -3.44 -17.24
N PHE A 106 6.75 -3.74 -16.26
CA PHE A 106 5.35 -3.38 -16.29
C PHE A 106 4.80 -3.28 -14.87
N CYS A 107 4.29 -2.11 -14.50
CA CYS A 107 3.56 -1.89 -13.26
C CYS A 107 2.42 -0.91 -13.51
N SER A 108 1.18 -1.37 -13.38
CA SER A 108 -0.01 -0.53 -13.60
C SER A 108 -0.09 0.66 -12.65
N MET A 109 0.39 0.50 -11.41
CA MET A 109 0.44 1.61 -10.44
C MET A 109 1.45 2.66 -10.86
N LYS A 110 2.66 2.24 -11.32
CA LYS A 110 3.67 3.17 -11.82
C LYS A 110 3.16 3.93 -13.04
N ILE A 111 2.57 3.23 -14.01
CA ILE A 111 1.98 3.87 -15.20
C ILE A 111 0.92 4.88 -14.80
N SER A 112 0.03 4.53 -13.87
CA SER A 112 -1.00 5.44 -13.37
C SER A 112 -0.41 6.66 -12.66
N GLN A 113 0.68 6.49 -11.92
CA GLN A 113 1.39 7.60 -11.28
C GLN A 113 2.07 8.49 -12.32
N ASP A 114 2.79 7.91 -13.28
CA ASP A 114 3.46 8.65 -14.35
C ASP A 114 2.45 9.50 -15.15
N VAL A 115 1.24 8.97 -15.41
CA VAL A 115 0.15 9.73 -16.08
C VAL A 115 -0.35 10.89 -15.22
N ARG A 116 -0.50 10.69 -13.91
CA ARG A 116 -0.90 11.78 -12.99
C ARG A 116 0.16 12.87 -12.91
N ASP A 117 1.42 12.48 -12.80
CA ASP A 117 2.54 13.42 -12.73
C ASP A 117 2.66 14.24 -14.04
N TYR A 118 2.47 13.59 -15.18
CA TYR A 118 2.41 14.27 -16.47
C TYR A 118 1.25 15.28 -16.53
N ALA A 119 0.05 14.87 -16.15
CA ALA A 119 -1.13 15.75 -16.15
C ALA A 119 -0.96 16.94 -15.18
N ALA A 120 -0.38 16.71 -14.00
CA ALA A 120 -0.10 17.77 -13.03
C ALA A 120 0.96 18.76 -13.56
N ALA A 121 2.02 18.27 -14.22
CA ALA A 121 3.03 19.10 -14.85
C ALA A 121 2.44 19.96 -15.99
N GLU A 122 1.62 19.37 -16.84
CA GLU A 122 0.94 20.08 -17.93
C GLU A 122 0.00 21.18 -17.40
N GLN A 123 -0.75 20.90 -16.35
CA GLN A 123 -1.59 21.90 -15.69
C GLN A 123 -0.76 23.04 -15.09
N GLY A 124 0.32 22.73 -14.37
CA GLY A 124 1.21 23.72 -13.79
C GLY A 124 1.88 24.60 -14.86
N MET A 125 2.28 24.03 -15.98
CA MET A 125 2.81 24.78 -17.12
C MET A 125 1.77 25.73 -17.72
N ARG A 126 0.52 25.30 -17.83
CA ARG A 126 -0.60 26.13 -18.32
C ARG A 126 -0.85 27.29 -17.38
N GLU A 127 -0.97 27.05 -16.09
CA GLU A 127 -1.19 28.07 -15.07
C GLU A 127 -0.05 29.13 -15.08
N LYS A 128 1.21 28.68 -15.17
CA LYS A 128 2.36 29.59 -15.26
C LYS A 128 2.41 30.37 -16.57
N SER A 129 2.00 29.77 -17.67
CA SER A 129 1.89 30.47 -18.95
C SER A 129 0.82 31.55 -18.93
N GLU A 130 -0.32 31.31 -18.30
CA GLU A 130 -1.40 32.29 -18.13
C GLU A 130 -0.96 33.43 -17.20
N GLU A 131 -0.29 33.11 -16.07
CA GLU A 131 0.29 34.09 -15.15
C GLU A 131 1.32 34.98 -15.87
N PHE A 132 2.20 34.40 -16.67
CA PHE A 132 3.19 35.12 -17.45
C PHE A 132 2.55 36.10 -18.45
N ARG A 133 1.52 35.63 -19.18
CA ARG A 133 0.78 36.47 -20.12
C ARG A 133 0.04 37.61 -19.42
N ALA A 134 -0.56 37.32 -18.25
CA ALA A 134 -1.28 38.32 -17.46
C ALA A 134 -0.34 39.41 -16.91
N LYS A 135 0.93 39.10 -16.66
CA LYS A 135 1.98 40.04 -16.23
C LYS A 135 2.67 40.80 -17.37
N GLY A 136 2.19 40.70 -18.62
CA GLY A 136 2.68 41.41 -19.76
C GLY A 136 3.65 40.66 -20.67
N GLY A 137 4.01 39.39 -20.33
CA GLY A 137 4.80 38.50 -21.16
C GLY A 137 6.32 38.89 -21.28
N ASP A 138 6.80 39.77 -20.41
CA ASP A 138 8.19 40.20 -20.44
C ASP A 138 9.09 39.21 -19.68
N ILE A 139 10.15 38.74 -20.35
CA ILE A 139 11.14 37.82 -19.78
C ILE A 139 12.10 38.55 -18.83
N TYR A 140 12.25 39.86 -18.98
CA TYR A 140 13.12 40.70 -18.18
C TYR A 140 12.33 41.62 -17.27
N ILE A 141 12.50 41.45 -15.95
CA ILE A 141 12.01 42.42 -14.98
C ILE A 141 12.87 43.65 -15.09
N GLN A 142 12.32 44.80 -15.48
CA GLN A 142 13.03 46.08 -15.40
C GLN A 142 13.28 46.37 -13.92
N VAL A 143 14.56 46.36 -13.54
CA VAL A 143 14.98 46.83 -12.20
C VAL A 143 14.73 48.34 -12.21
N ARG A 144 13.80 48.82 -11.38
CA ARG A 144 13.68 50.25 -11.12
C ARG A 144 14.89 50.65 -10.30
N GLU A 145 15.73 51.47 -10.89
CA GLU A 145 16.77 52.22 -10.15
C GLU A 145 16.04 53.32 -9.36
N ASP A 146 16.01 53.18 -8.01
CA ASP A 146 15.60 54.25 -7.09
C ASP A 146 16.77 55.18 -6.84
#